data_fc5501f2cc8655275f6cffa745096fef
#
_entry.id   fc5501f2cc8655275f6cffa745096fef
#
_cell.length_a   1.000
_cell.length_b   1.000
_cell.length_c   1.000
_cell.angle_alpha   90.00
_cell.angle_beta   90.00
_cell.angle_gamma   90.00
#
_symmetry.space_group_name_H-M   'P 1'
#
loop_
_entity.id
_entity.type
_entity.pdbx_description
1 polymer ?
#
loop_
_entity_poly.entity_id
_entity_poly.type
_entity_poly.pdbx_seq_one_letter_code
_entity_poly.pdbx_strand_id
1 'polypeptide(L)'
;MSKSKESIKAGKRSNVTVAAAQLAARTLDQADAALSDIETAIVDAAALGADMVVLPECAYPAYLIGGEEKYRAAKILGSEDFIKKLSGWAKQNKIQVICGFVDDKGDKLQNAAIVINAKGKECGRHAKSFLWGLDNDYFAPGENIKPIDTPLGKVGVIICADGRAPEIATGLAHQGAQLIAIPTCWVNAAQEADTYRNAQADFMVQGRAIECGVAIVAANKCGIEDDTPYCGMSQIVSPEGERIATASNDKPEIISAEVSLGDPNAIDIPRWAKRRIFSAYPPVVPERESLGDLKIAVAPAECVFPKPEQDETPPLQQLAADGVDVVGTALPDPETADRLDIYCRALGMTLVAFPFVERLMLEPFGACGCVEAEHLTSFAPVRIMALDGASIVFVVGDEVNLQLLRTRAAENCIFMASATATSAVLVDPSGTIVDQTEPGQSRIITATIDLRMSANKEVFPQTHIWDQRKPQLYADAFGINERFVAPH
;
A
#
# COMPACT_ATOMS: atom_id res chain seq x y z
N MET A 1 1.27 33.81 39.04
CA MET A 1 2.53 33.12 38.81
C MET A 1 2.32 32.15 37.67
N SER A 2 2.69 32.57 36.46
CA SER A 2 2.56 31.82 35.23
C SER A 2 3.77 30.91 35.09
N LYS A 3 3.59 29.58 35.09
CA LYS A 3 4.62 28.64 34.72
C LYS A 3 4.69 28.57 33.19
N SER A 4 5.75 29.18 32.65
CA SER A 4 6.13 29.05 31.26
C SER A 4 6.33 27.58 30.89
N LYS A 5 5.59 27.08 29.90
CA LYS A 5 5.91 25.83 29.23
C LYS A 5 7.18 26.06 28.42
N GLU A 6 8.28 25.55 28.86
CA GLU A 6 9.47 25.37 28.01
C GLU A 6 9.15 24.41 26.89
N SER A 7 9.03 24.95 25.71
CA SER A 7 9.02 24.15 24.46
C SER A 7 10.46 23.64 24.27
N ILE A 8 10.68 22.37 24.42
CA ILE A 8 11.92 21.69 24.01
C ILE A 8 12.02 21.84 22.49
N LYS A 9 12.85 22.78 22.02
CA LYS A 9 13.31 22.80 20.63
C LYS A 9 14.21 21.57 20.46
N ALA A 10 13.65 20.47 19.94
CA ALA A 10 14.44 19.36 19.39
C ALA A 10 15.26 19.93 18.23
N GLY A 11 16.58 19.85 18.32
CA GLY A 11 17.46 20.11 17.18
C GLY A 11 17.08 19.08 16.09
N LYS A 12 16.70 19.54 14.89
CA LYS A 12 16.40 18.68 13.76
C LYS A 12 17.63 17.81 13.47
N ARG A 13 17.62 16.53 13.86
CA ARG A 13 18.51 15.53 13.27
C ARG A 13 17.99 15.29 11.86
N SER A 14 18.83 15.44 10.86
CA SER A 14 18.46 15.15 9.47
C SER A 14 18.42 13.65 9.18
N ASN A 15 19.24 12.85 9.89
CA ASN A 15 19.34 11.40 9.68
C ASN A 15 19.15 10.65 10.99
N VAL A 16 18.57 9.46 10.91
CA VAL A 16 18.43 8.51 12.02
C VAL A 16 18.78 7.10 11.55
N THR A 17 19.41 6.32 12.40
CA THR A 17 19.60 4.89 12.15
C THR A 17 18.37 4.14 12.64
N VAL A 18 17.68 3.47 11.73
CA VAL A 18 16.47 2.69 12.03
C VAL A 18 16.77 1.20 11.90
N ALA A 19 16.09 0.38 12.69
CA ALA A 19 16.11 -1.07 12.56
C ALA A 19 14.70 -1.63 12.38
N ALA A 20 14.59 -2.68 11.56
CA ALA A 20 13.40 -3.52 11.48
C ALA A 20 13.76 -4.92 12.01
N ALA A 21 13.05 -5.37 13.03
CA ALA A 21 13.25 -6.68 13.63
C ALA A 21 12.27 -7.67 13.05
N GLN A 22 12.75 -8.63 12.27
CA GLN A 22 11.99 -9.78 11.84
C GLN A 22 11.99 -10.83 12.96
N LEU A 23 10.82 -11.14 13.52
CA LEU A 23 10.68 -12.08 14.61
C LEU A 23 10.11 -13.42 14.14
N ALA A 24 10.43 -14.50 14.86
CA ALA A 24 9.73 -15.75 14.69
C ALA A 24 8.25 -15.61 15.05
N ALA A 25 7.38 -16.22 14.26
CA ALA A 25 5.97 -16.36 14.61
C ALA A 25 5.83 -17.18 15.90
N ARG A 26 5.02 -16.71 16.84
CA ARG A 26 4.74 -17.35 18.12
C ARG A 26 3.25 -17.49 18.31
N THR A 27 2.82 -18.65 18.77
CA THR A 27 1.44 -18.92 19.15
C THR A 27 1.13 -18.35 20.55
N LEU A 28 -0.13 -18.25 20.92
CA LEU A 28 -0.57 -17.66 22.20
C LEU A 28 0.02 -18.36 23.42
N ASP A 29 0.23 -19.67 23.37
CA ASP A 29 0.86 -20.46 24.43
C ASP A 29 2.39 -20.28 24.49
N GLN A 30 3.00 -19.64 23.49
CA GLN A 30 4.41 -19.27 23.42
C GLN A 30 4.67 -17.81 23.82
N ALA A 31 3.76 -17.15 24.52
CA ALA A 31 3.86 -15.74 24.88
C ALA A 31 5.16 -15.39 25.65
N ASP A 32 5.67 -16.29 26.48
CA ASP A 32 6.96 -16.09 27.18
C ASP A 32 8.15 -16.09 26.21
N ALA A 33 8.11 -16.94 25.19
CA ALA A 33 9.11 -16.91 24.11
C ALA A 33 9.02 -15.63 23.30
N ALA A 34 7.80 -15.15 23.00
CA ALA A 34 7.61 -13.86 22.35
C ALA A 34 8.20 -12.69 23.14
N LEU A 35 8.06 -12.68 24.47
CA LEU A 35 8.71 -11.67 25.33
C LEU A 35 10.23 -11.71 25.22
N SER A 36 10.82 -12.91 25.23
CA SER A 36 12.28 -13.08 25.10
C SER A 36 12.79 -12.64 23.74
N ASP A 37 12.06 -12.98 22.68
CA ASP A 37 12.42 -12.58 21.31
C ASP A 37 12.39 -11.03 21.16
N ILE A 38 11.37 -10.38 21.73
CA ILE A 38 11.24 -8.90 21.75
C ILE A 38 12.41 -8.25 22.50
N GLU A 39 12.73 -8.73 23.70
CA GLU A 39 13.86 -8.21 24.49
C GLU A 39 15.17 -8.33 23.74
N THR A 40 15.45 -9.53 23.19
CA THR A 40 16.64 -9.80 22.40
C THR A 40 16.74 -8.87 21.19
N ALA A 41 15.66 -8.69 20.45
CA ALA A 41 15.62 -7.82 19.27
C ALA A 41 15.93 -6.35 19.61
N ILE A 42 15.44 -5.87 20.75
CA ILE A 42 15.72 -4.50 21.23
C ILE A 42 17.21 -4.35 21.59
N VAL A 43 17.79 -5.34 22.27
CA VAL A 43 19.22 -5.35 22.63
C VAL A 43 20.09 -5.37 21.38
N ASP A 44 19.78 -6.26 20.43
CA ASP A 44 20.55 -6.43 19.21
C ASP A 44 20.44 -5.19 18.30
N ALA A 45 19.26 -4.61 18.16
CA ALA A 45 19.08 -3.36 17.41
C ALA A 45 19.90 -2.20 18.02
N ALA A 46 19.93 -2.09 19.35
CA ALA A 46 20.75 -1.09 20.03
C ALA A 46 22.25 -1.35 19.85
N ALA A 47 22.67 -2.63 19.84
CA ALA A 47 24.06 -3.01 19.57
C ALA A 47 24.51 -2.67 18.14
N LEU A 48 23.57 -2.67 17.16
CA LEU A 48 23.80 -2.17 15.80
C LEU A 48 23.84 -0.64 15.69
N GLY A 49 23.65 0.08 16.81
CA GLY A 49 23.66 1.55 16.85
C GLY A 49 22.37 2.19 16.36
N ALA A 50 21.26 1.46 16.31
CA ALA A 50 19.98 2.01 15.88
C ALA A 50 19.44 3.02 16.92
N ASP A 51 18.94 4.16 16.42
CA ASP A 51 18.19 5.14 17.23
C ASP A 51 16.76 4.65 17.51
N MET A 52 16.22 3.81 16.61
CA MET A 52 14.86 3.29 16.67
C MET A 52 14.77 1.86 16.12
N VAL A 53 13.96 1.03 16.77
CA VAL A 53 13.59 -0.31 16.26
C VAL A 53 12.08 -0.44 16.11
N VAL A 54 11.65 -1.02 14.98
CA VAL A 54 10.27 -1.43 14.70
C VAL A 54 10.17 -2.94 14.87
N LEU A 55 9.17 -3.39 15.63
CA LEU A 55 8.84 -4.78 15.88
C LEU A 55 7.51 -5.14 15.19
N PRO A 56 7.23 -6.42 14.90
CA PRO A 56 6.06 -6.85 14.16
C PRO A 56 4.72 -6.49 14.80
N GLU A 57 3.66 -6.61 14.01
CA GLU A 57 2.26 -6.61 14.44
C GLU A 57 1.98 -7.75 15.41
N CYS A 58 1.22 -7.47 16.49
CA CYS A 58 0.93 -8.45 17.52
C CYS A 58 2.16 -9.31 17.86
N ALA A 59 3.34 -8.64 18.00
CA ALA A 59 4.55 -9.31 18.46
C ALA A 59 4.32 -9.91 19.86
N TYR A 60 3.42 -9.33 20.64
CA TYR A 60 2.97 -9.84 21.92
C TYR A 60 1.43 -9.77 22.04
N PRO A 61 0.76 -10.82 22.57
CA PRO A 61 1.32 -12.15 22.83
C PRO A 61 1.45 -12.99 21.55
N ALA A 62 0.54 -12.81 20.58
CA ALA A 62 0.41 -13.51 19.31
C ALA A 62 -0.59 -12.76 18.41
N TYR A 63 -0.62 -13.05 17.11
CA TYR A 63 -1.66 -12.54 16.19
C TYR A 63 -2.92 -13.43 16.26
N LEU A 64 -2.74 -14.75 16.22
CA LEU A 64 -3.84 -15.70 16.29
C LEU A 64 -4.24 -15.96 17.75
N ILE A 65 -4.96 -15.02 18.35
CA ILE A 65 -5.39 -15.10 19.75
C ILE A 65 -6.53 -16.09 20.00
N GLY A 66 -7.19 -16.57 18.92
CA GLY A 66 -8.29 -17.54 19.00
C GLY A 66 -9.59 -16.99 19.60
N GLY A 67 -9.76 -15.66 19.58
CA GLY A 67 -10.91 -14.94 20.13
C GLY A 67 -10.69 -14.40 21.54
N GLU A 68 -11.58 -13.51 21.96
CA GLU A 68 -11.48 -12.79 23.23
C GLU A 68 -11.48 -13.71 24.43
N GLU A 69 -12.33 -14.75 24.46
CA GLU A 69 -12.44 -15.70 25.57
C GLU A 69 -11.12 -16.46 25.76
N LYS A 70 -10.54 -16.98 24.68
CA LYS A 70 -9.25 -17.70 24.73
C LYS A 70 -8.12 -16.78 25.18
N TYR A 71 -8.07 -15.55 24.65
CA TYR A 71 -7.11 -14.54 25.05
C TYR A 71 -7.17 -14.23 26.54
N ARG A 72 -8.37 -13.96 27.10
CA ARG A 72 -8.56 -13.63 28.52
C ARG A 72 -8.31 -14.80 29.46
N ALA A 73 -8.49 -16.04 28.99
CA ALA A 73 -8.17 -17.25 29.75
C ALA A 73 -6.68 -17.60 29.74
N ALA A 74 -5.90 -17.01 28.82
CA ALA A 74 -4.47 -17.29 28.67
C ALA A 74 -3.67 -16.72 29.85
N LYS A 75 -2.64 -17.47 30.28
CA LYS A 75 -1.70 -17.01 31.32
C LYS A 75 -0.60 -16.16 30.70
N ILE A 76 -0.95 -14.93 30.35
CA ILE A 76 -0.08 -13.95 29.69
C ILE A 76 0.01 -12.68 30.51
N LEU A 77 1.01 -11.82 30.26
CA LEU A 77 1.02 -10.50 30.84
C LEU A 77 -0.11 -9.66 30.24
N GLY A 78 -0.81 -8.92 31.07
CA GLY A 78 -1.74 -7.89 30.60
C GLY A 78 -1.01 -6.76 29.86
N SER A 79 -1.73 -6.03 29.03
CA SER A 79 -1.17 -4.96 28.18
C SER A 79 -0.31 -3.96 28.95
N GLU A 80 -0.77 -3.49 30.13
CA GLU A 80 -0.04 -2.49 30.89
C GLU A 80 1.26 -3.05 31.52
N ASP A 81 1.29 -4.32 31.93
CA ASP A 81 2.50 -4.95 32.46
C ASP A 81 3.51 -5.25 31.33
N PHE A 82 3.02 -5.62 30.13
CA PHE A 82 3.84 -5.72 28.95
C PHE A 82 4.48 -4.37 28.60
N ILE A 83 3.70 -3.29 28.60
CA ILE A 83 4.19 -1.93 28.33
C ILE A 83 5.24 -1.49 29.33
N LYS A 84 5.09 -1.83 30.62
CA LYS A 84 6.13 -1.54 31.63
C LYS A 84 7.44 -2.25 31.32
N LYS A 85 7.41 -3.54 30.91
CA LYS A 85 8.61 -4.26 30.48
C LYS A 85 9.25 -3.59 29.25
N LEU A 86 8.45 -3.32 28.22
CA LEU A 86 8.91 -2.68 26.98
C LEU A 86 9.56 -1.30 27.28
N SER A 87 8.95 -0.51 28.16
CA SER A 87 9.50 0.78 28.64
C SER A 87 10.83 0.61 29.37
N GLY A 88 10.96 -0.45 30.16
CA GLY A 88 12.22 -0.81 30.82
C GLY A 88 13.33 -1.11 29.82
N TRP A 89 13.05 -1.97 28.84
CA TRP A 89 14.01 -2.35 27.81
C TRP A 89 14.41 -1.16 26.90
N ALA A 90 13.44 -0.34 26.47
CA ALA A 90 13.71 0.88 25.72
C ALA A 90 14.64 1.84 26.45
N LYS A 91 14.40 2.06 27.76
CA LYS A 91 15.23 2.92 28.62
C LYS A 91 16.64 2.34 28.85
N GLN A 92 16.74 1.05 29.16
CA GLN A 92 17.99 0.36 29.41
C GLN A 92 18.92 0.41 28.21
N ASN A 93 18.37 0.18 27.03
CA ASN A 93 19.10 0.14 25.76
C ASN A 93 19.20 1.51 25.07
N LYS A 94 18.56 2.56 25.62
CA LYS A 94 18.55 3.93 25.09
C LYS A 94 18.09 4.02 23.64
N ILE A 95 17.12 3.20 23.25
CA ILE A 95 16.58 3.09 21.89
C ILE A 95 15.08 3.40 21.89
N GLN A 96 14.57 4.08 20.85
CA GLN A 96 13.14 4.21 20.64
C GLN A 96 12.57 2.90 20.11
N VAL A 97 11.44 2.45 20.68
CA VAL A 97 10.79 1.18 20.31
C VAL A 97 9.40 1.45 19.77
N ILE A 98 9.09 0.85 18.62
CA ILE A 98 7.73 0.78 18.06
C ILE A 98 7.37 -0.70 18.00
N CYS A 99 6.35 -1.10 18.75
CA CYS A 99 6.01 -2.51 18.92
C CYS A 99 4.51 -2.76 18.72
N GLY A 100 4.18 -3.70 17.81
CA GLY A 100 2.82 -4.20 17.67
C GLY A 100 2.44 -5.13 18.83
N PHE A 101 1.24 -4.98 19.38
CA PHE A 101 0.75 -5.78 20.49
C PHE A 101 -0.78 -5.83 20.52
N VAL A 102 -1.33 -6.77 21.28
CA VAL A 102 -2.77 -6.80 21.58
C VAL A 102 -3.04 -5.87 22.75
N ASP A 103 -3.74 -4.76 22.51
CA ASP A 103 -4.08 -3.78 23.54
C ASP A 103 -5.47 -4.09 24.12
N ASP A 104 -5.49 -4.57 25.36
CA ASP A 104 -6.72 -4.88 26.09
C ASP A 104 -7.25 -3.61 26.79
N LYS A 105 -8.38 -3.10 26.30
CA LYS A 105 -9.07 -1.94 26.88
C LYS A 105 -10.14 -2.31 27.92
N GLY A 106 -10.22 -3.59 28.29
CA GLY A 106 -11.22 -4.10 29.22
C GLY A 106 -12.51 -4.55 28.53
N ASP A 107 -13.14 -3.67 27.78
CA ASP A 107 -14.38 -3.94 27.03
C ASP A 107 -14.14 -4.41 25.60
N LYS A 108 -12.95 -4.17 25.06
CA LYS A 108 -12.55 -4.54 23.69
C LYS A 108 -11.06 -4.80 23.59
N LEU A 109 -10.67 -5.68 22.67
CA LEU A 109 -9.29 -5.86 22.25
C LEU A 109 -9.01 -5.02 21.01
N GLN A 110 -7.79 -4.50 20.90
CA GLN A 110 -7.32 -3.80 19.72
C GLN A 110 -6.00 -4.37 19.23
N ASN A 111 -5.87 -4.55 17.93
CA ASN A 111 -4.58 -4.73 17.28
C ASN A 111 -3.92 -3.35 17.23
N ALA A 112 -2.90 -3.15 18.05
CA ALA A 112 -2.32 -1.84 18.29
C ALA A 112 -0.79 -1.85 18.17
N ALA A 113 -0.20 -0.67 17.99
CA ALA A 113 1.22 -0.43 18.10
C ALA A 113 1.48 0.73 19.06
N ILE A 114 2.50 0.56 19.90
CA ILE A 114 2.93 1.56 20.86
C ILE A 114 4.30 2.14 20.48
N VAL A 115 4.48 3.43 20.71
CA VAL A 115 5.75 4.14 20.52
C VAL A 115 6.30 4.55 21.88
N ILE A 116 7.47 4.02 22.23
CA ILE A 116 8.17 4.32 23.48
C ILE A 116 9.54 4.91 23.15
N ASN A 117 9.87 6.07 23.72
CA ASN A 117 11.14 6.73 23.46
C ASN A 117 12.31 6.10 24.25
N ALA A 118 13.52 6.50 23.91
CA ALA A 118 14.76 6.04 24.55
C ALA A 118 14.89 6.34 26.08
N LYS A 119 13.94 7.09 26.66
CA LYS A 119 13.83 7.32 28.12
C LYS A 119 12.80 6.40 28.77
N GLY A 120 12.20 5.47 28.02
CA GLY A 120 11.15 4.57 28.48
C GLY A 120 9.79 5.24 28.64
N LYS A 121 9.58 6.42 28.06
CA LYS A 121 8.29 7.11 28.12
C LYS A 121 7.46 6.78 26.87
N GLU A 122 6.22 6.41 27.07
CA GLU A 122 5.24 6.30 26.00
C GLU A 122 5.05 7.66 25.30
N CYS A 123 5.14 7.67 23.97
CA CYS A 123 4.87 8.81 23.13
C CYS A 123 3.45 8.78 22.57
N GLY A 124 2.91 7.59 22.32
CA GLY A 124 1.56 7.39 21.81
C GLY A 124 1.33 5.95 21.35
N ARG A 125 0.08 5.70 20.95
CA ARG A 125 -0.39 4.41 20.40
C ARG A 125 -1.20 4.66 19.13
N HIS A 126 -1.17 3.68 18.24
CA HIS A 126 -2.04 3.58 17.06
C HIS A 126 -2.75 2.24 17.10
N ALA A 127 -4.06 2.20 16.86
CA ALA A 127 -4.81 0.98 16.67
C ALA A 127 -5.15 0.80 15.19
N LYS A 128 -5.01 -0.43 14.68
CA LYS A 128 -5.30 -0.79 13.30
C LYS A 128 -6.71 -0.37 12.90
N SER A 129 -6.82 0.38 11.84
CA SER A 129 -8.10 0.92 11.36
C SER A 129 -8.68 0.14 10.18
N PHE A 130 -7.83 -0.43 9.32
CA PHE A 130 -8.22 -1.31 8.24
C PHE A 130 -8.02 -2.77 8.68
N LEU A 131 -9.12 -3.41 9.10
CA LEU A 131 -9.07 -4.78 9.62
C LEU A 131 -8.94 -5.81 8.50
N TRP A 132 -8.23 -6.92 8.76
CA TRP A 132 -7.94 -7.96 7.80
C TRP A 132 -8.34 -9.34 8.30
N GLY A 133 -9.20 -10.04 7.55
CA GLY A 133 -9.58 -11.40 7.87
C GLY A 133 -10.06 -11.54 9.33
N LEU A 134 -9.37 -12.35 10.09
CA LEU A 134 -9.67 -12.62 11.51
C LEU A 134 -9.58 -11.40 12.45
N ASP A 135 -8.97 -10.29 12.02
CA ASP A 135 -9.04 -9.06 12.82
C ASP A 135 -10.49 -8.64 13.08
N ASN A 136 -11.39 -8.90 12.10
CA ASN A 136 -12.80 -8.55 12.21
C ASN A 136 -13.53 -9.33 13.30
N ASP A 137 -13.02 -10.52 13.65
CA ASP A 137 -13.57 -11.37 14.72
C ASP A 137 -12.95 -11.04 16.09
N TYR A 138 -11.72 -10.51 16.11
CA TYR A 138 -10.93 -10.39 17.34
C TYR A 138 -10.81 -8.97 17.85
N PHE A 139 -10.76 -7.97 16.97
CA PHE A 139 -10.32 -6.63 17.33
C PHE A 139 -11.33 -5.56 16.96
N ALA A 140 -11.46 -4.57 17.82
CA ALA A 140 -12.14 -3.34 17.50
C ALA A 140 -11.22 -2.44 16.64
N PRO A 141 -11.75 -1.80 15.58
CA PRO A 141 -10.96 -0.93 14.73
C PRO A 141 -10.51 0.35 15.43
N GLY A 142 -9.37 0.89 14.98
CA GLY A 142 -8.89 2.21 15.36
C GLY A 142 -9.78 3.34 14.84
N GLU A 143 -9.83 4.43 15.60
CA GLU A 143 -10.74 5.57 15.38
C GLU A 143 -9.99 6.86 15.01
N ASN A 144 -8.67 6.82 14.82
CA ASN A 144 -7.90 8.01 14.43
C ASN A 144 -6.68 7.64 13.59
N ILE A 145 -6.30 8.59 12.72
CA ILE A 145 -5.08 8.54 11.91
C ILE A 145 -4.28 9.79 12.26
N LYS A 146 -3.31 9.66 13.18
CA LYS A 146 -2.49 10.78 13.64
C LYS A 146 -1.04 10.35 13.81
N PRO A 147 -0.07 11.13 13.30
CA PRO A 147 1.31 10.88 13.58
C PRO A 147 1.64 11.15 15.05
N ILE A 148 2.65 10.47 15.57
CA ILE A 148 3.07 10.52 16.95
C ILE A 148 4.34 11.38 17.05
N ASP A 149 4.30 12.40 17.91
CA ASP A 149 5.48 13.22 18.20
C ASP A 149 6.47 12.46 19.07
N THR A 150 7.70 12.34 18.60
CA THR A 150 8.81 11.69 19.32
C THR A 150 10.04 12.58 19.39
N PRO A 151 11.01 12.29 20.26
CA PRO A 151 12.28 13.01 20.26
C PRO A 151 13.08 12.90 18.96
N LEU A 152 12.85 11.86 18.15
CA LEU A 152 13.51 11.64 16.85
C LEU A 152 12.78 12.34 15.69
N GLY A 153 11.58 12.85 15.92
CA GLY A 153 10.74 13.45 14.91
C GLY A 153 9.31 12.95 14.97
N LYS A 154 8.50 13.37 14.02
CA LYS A 154 7.10 12.96 13.90
C LYS A 154 6.99 11.65 13.13
N VAL A 155 6.49 10.60 13.77
CA VAL A 155 6.42 9.25 13.20
C VAL A 155 4.96 8.89 12.91
N GLY A 156 4.68 8.51 11.66
CA GLY A 156 3.45 7.81 11.29
C GLY A 156 3.56 6.34 11.67
N VAL A 157 2.49 5.79 12.23
CA VAL A 157 2.39 4.34 12.48
C VAL A 157 1.17 3.82 11.74
N ILE A 158 1.36 2.79 10.94
CA ILE A 158 0.29 2.03 10.30
C ILE A 158 0.53 0.54 10.59
N ILE A 159 -0.53 -0.25 10.66
CA ILE A 159 -0.40 -1.67 11.00
C ILE A 159 -0.84 -2.52 9.82
N CYS A 160 0.12 -3.26 9.23
CA CYS A 160 -0.13 -4.28 8.21
C CYS A 160 -1.10 -3.78 7.11
N ALA A 161 -2.35 -4.27 7.11
CA ALA A 161 -3.37 -3.97 6.10
C ALA A 161 -3.79 -2.48 6.01
N ASP A 162 -3.50 -1.65 7.02
CA ASP A 162 -3.63 -0.19 6.91
C ASP A 162 -2.86 0.34 5.68
N GLY A 163 -1.73 -0.30 5.32
CA GLY A 163 -0.92 0.04 4.14
C GLY A 163 -1.61 -0.17 2.80
N ARG A 164 -2.74 -0.90 2.77
CA ARG A 164 -3.55 -1.09 1.54
C ARG A 164 -4.48 0.10 1.27
N ALA A 165 -4.83 0.87 2.30
CA ALA A 165 -5.62 2.08 2.15
C ALA A 165 -4.69 3.30 1.99
N PRO A 166 -4.55 3.85 0.77
CA PRO A 166 -3.65 4.99 0.54
C PRO A 166 -3.97 6.18 1.42
N GLU A 167 -5.23 6.38 1.74
CA GLU A 167 -5.73 7.48 2.55
C GLU A 167 -5.13 7.50 3.96
N ILE A 168 -4.70 6.34 4.50
CA ILE A 168 -4.11 6.22 5.85
C ILE A 168 -2.67 6.73 5.84
N ALA A 169 -1.81 6.16 5.01
CA ALA A 169 -0.40 6.55 4.93
C ALA A 169 -0.24 8.01 4.48
N THR A 170 -0.97 8.40 3.44
CA THR A 170 -0.94 9.77 2.92
C THR A 170 -1.53 10.78 3.90
N GLY A 171 -2.55 10.40 4.68
CA GLY A 171 -3.10 11.21 5.76
C GLY A 171 -2.09 11.49 6.87
N LEU A 172 -1.24 10.51 7.22
CA LEU A 172 -0.14 10.70 8.16
C LEU A 172 0.94 11.64 7.59
N ALA A 173 1.33 11.44 6.32
CA ALA A 173 2.28 12.31 5.64
C ALA A 173 1.75 13.75 5.54
N HIS A 174 0.47 13.94 5.18
CA HIS A 174 -0.19 15.24 5.12
C HIS A 174 -0.14 15.99 6.47
N GLN A 175 -0.19 15.26 7.60
CA GLN A 175 -0.06 15.81 8.95
C GLN A 175 1.41 15.98 9.38
N GLY A 176 2.37 15.74 8.50
CA GLY A 176 3.80 15.97 8.70
C GLY A 176 4.55 14.80 9.32
N ALA A 177 4.10 13.55 9.15
CA ALA A 177 4.92 12.39 9.49
C ALA A 177 6.20 12.39 8.64
N GLN A 178 7.36 12.28 9.28
CA GLN A 178 8.68 12.33 8.63
C GLN A 178 9.26 10.93 8.36
N LEU A 179 8.61 9.92 8.89
CA LEU A 179 8.89 8.50 8.72
C LEU A 179 7.61 7.74 9.00
N ILE A 180 7.40 6.62 8.30
CA ILE A 180 6.30 5.70 8.57
C ILE A 180 6.85 4.35 9.05
N ALA A 181 6.39 3.88 10.21
CA ALA A 181 6.67 2.55 10.73
C ALA A 181 5.48 1.62 10.46
N ILE A 182 5.77 0.41 10.02
CA ILE A 182 4.77 -0.62 9.71
C ILE A 182 5.07 -1.89 10.52
N PRO A 183 4.61 -2.00 11.78
CA PRO A 183 4.42 -3.30 12.41
C PRO A 183 3.50 -4.16 11.55
N THR A 184 3.94 -5.35 11.14
CA THR A 184 3.16 -6.17 10.23
C THR A 184 3.29 -7.67 10.51
N CYS A 185 2.33 -8.45 10.02
CA CYS A 185 2.37 -9.91 9.94
C CYS A 185 1.85 -10.35 8.56
N TRP A 186 2.60 -9.97 7.51
CA TRP A 186 2.25 -10.29 6.12
C TRP A 186 2.24 -11.79 5.89
N VAL A 187 1.05 -12.30 5.59
CA VAL A 187 0.84 -13.71 5.27
C VAL A 187 1.41 -13.99 3.87
N ASN A 188 2.03 -15.15 3.73
CA ASN A 188 2.43 -15.65 2.43
C ASN A 188 1.19 -16.09 1.63
N ALA A 189 0.88 -15.40 0.56
CA ALA A 189 -0.25 -15.70 -0.33
C ALA A 189 0.13 -16.63 -1.50
N ALA A 190 1.35 -17.17 -1.53
CA ALA A 190 1.78 -18.08 -2.60
C ALA A 190 1.08 -19.44 -2.48
N GLN A 191 0.69 -19.99 -3.64
CA GLN A 191 0.12 -21.34 -3.73
C GLN A 191 1.20 -22.43 -3.77
N GLU A 192 2.45 -22.05 -4.10
CA GLU A 192 3.61 -22.94 -4.17
C GLU A 192 4.58 -22.64 -3.04
N ALA A 193 5.13 -23.71 -2.44
CA ALA A 193 5.93 -23.62 -1.21
C ALA A 193 7.20 -22.75 -1.33
N ASP A 194 7.73 -22.58 -2.54
CA ASP A 194 9.00 -21.86 -2.79
C ASP A 194 8.80 -20.41 -3.27
N THR A 195 7.55 -19.96 -3.45
CA THR A 195 7.25 -18.61 -3.88
C THR A 195 6.59 -17.83 -2.76
N TYR A 196 7.27 -16.79 -2.26
CA TYR A 196 6.72 -15.87 -1.27
C TYR A 196 6.06 -14.71 -2.00
N ARG A 197 4.74 -14.52 -1.81
CA ARG A 197 3.99 -13.41 -2.41
C ARG A 197 3.16 -12.68 -1.38
N ASN A 198 3.43 -11.39 -1.26
CA ASN A 198 2.57 -10.45 -0.56
C ASN A 198 2.70 -9.09 -1.24
N ALA A 199 1.61 -8.56 -1.76
CA ALA A 199 1.61 -7.30 -2.51
C ALA A 199 2.24 -6.13 -1.74
N GLN A 200 2.05 -6.06 -0.41
CA GLN A 200 2.65 -5.00 0.39
C GLN A 200 4.17 -5.18 0.47
N ALA A 201 4.66 -6.40 0.74
CA ALA A 201 6.09 -6.68 0.78
C ALA A 201 6.74 -6.52 -0.60
N ASP A 202 6.04 -6.91 -1.67
CA ASP A 202 6.62 -6.97 -3.02
C ASP A 202 6.77 -5.59 -3.68
N PHE A 203 5.77 -4.70 -3.52
CA PHE A 203 5.78 -3.41 -4.22
C PHE A 203 5.02 -2.27 -3.51
N MET A 204 3.99 -2.55 -2.67
CA MET A 204 3.16 -1.47 -2.14
C MET A 204 3.89 -0.59 -1.13
N VAL A 205 4.80 -1.13 -0.31
CA VAL A 205 5.61 -0.34 0.62
C VAL A 205 6.47 0.67 -0.15
N GLN A 206 7.06 0.25 -1.27
CA GLN A 206 7.84 1.12 -2.15
C GLN A 206 6.95 2.22 -2.76
N GLY A 207 5.77 1.86 -3.28
CA GLY A 207 4.80 2.81 -3.79
C GLY A 207 4.34 3.83 -2.73
N ARG A 208 4.12 3.38 -1.48
CA ARG A 208 3.77 4.27 -0.37
C ARG A 208 4.90 5.22 0.01
N ALA A 209 6.15 4.74 0.01
CA ALA A 209 7.31 5.59 0.29
C ALA A 209 7.42 6.73 -0.74
N ILE A 210 7.33 6.40 -2.03
CA ILE A 210 7.34 7.38 -3.13
C ILE A 210 6.19 8.38 -2.97
N GLU A 211 4.96 7.90 -2.76
CA GLU A 211 3.78 8.73 -2.64
C GLU A 211 3.86 9.69 -1.45
N CYS A 212 4.29 9.20 -0.29
CA CYS A 212 4.40 10.00 0.92
C CYS A 212 5.68 10.85 0.97
N GLY A 213 6.71 10.53 0.18
CA GLY A 213 8.02 11.20 0.19
C GLY A 213 8.77 11.01 1.52
N VAL A 214 8.54 9.88 2.20
CA VAL A 214 9.18 9.57 3.49
C VAL A 214 9.70 8.14 3.51
N ALA A 215 10.75 7.90 4.30
CA ALA A 215 11.23 6.55 4.51
C ALA A 215 10.19 5.69 5.24
N ILE A 216 10.14 4.41 4.89
CA ILE A 216 9.27 3.42 5.52
C ILE A 216 10.11 2.30 6.14
N VAL A 217 9.76 1.92 7.38
CA VAL A 217 10.36 0.80 8.11
C VAL A 217 9.27 -0.22 8.41
N ALA A 218 9.31 -1.35 7.74
CA ALA A 218 8.35 -2.44 7.92
C ALA A 218 9.01 -3.64 8.61
N ALA A 219 8.43 -4.08 9.72
CA ALA A 219 8.89 -5.23 10.49
C ALA A 219 7.83 -6.34 10.48
N ASN A 220 8.19 -7.49 9.94
CA ASN A 220 7.31 -8.65 9.76
C ASN A 220 7.70 -9.83 10.65
N LYS A 221 6.80 -10.78 10.79
CA LYS A 221 7.08 -12.13 11.30
C LYS A 221 7.60 -13.03 10.17
N CYS A 222 8.30 -14.09 10.53
CA CYS A 222 8.65 -15.21 9.67
C CYS A 222 8.27 -16.55 10.34
N GLY A 223 8.16 -17.59 9.52
CA GLY A 223 7.73 -18.91 10.00
C GLY A 223 6.21 -19.04 10.03
N ILE A 224 5.70 -19.93 10.87
CA ILE A 224 4.29 -20.33 10.89
C ILE A 224 3.72 -20.13 12.29
N GLU A 225 2.57 -19.48 12.40
CA GLU A 225 1.75 -19.34 13.62
C GLU A 225 0.47 -20.16 13.41
N ASP A 226 0.30 -21.23 14.17
CA ASP A 226 -0.67 -22.30 13.88
C ASP A 226 -0.54 -22.74 12.40
N ASP A 227 -1.54 -22.51 11.57
CA ASP A 227 -1.52 -22.86 10.14
C ASP A 227 -1.25 -21.66 9.22
N THR A 228 -0.87 -20.51 9.77
CA THR A 228 -0.66 -19.27 9.01
C THR A 228 0.83 -19.03 8.74
N PRO A 229 1.29 -19.16 7.48
CA PRO A 229 2.66 -18.87 7.11
C PRO A 229 2.86 -17.36 6.90
N TYR A 230 3.91 -16.79 7.47
CA TYR A 230 4.33 -15.41 7.24
C TYR A 230 5.49 -15.33 6.26
N CYS A 231 5.50 -14.30 5.41
CA CYS A 231 6.47 -14.22 4.32
C CYS A 231 7.81 -13.60 4.71
N GLY A 232 8.04 -13.22 5.97
CA GLY A 232 9.27 -12.50 6.33
C GLY A 232 9.40 -11.19 5.55
N MET A 233 10.57 -10.94 4.92
CA MET A 233 10.83 -9.79 4.05
C MET A 233 10.62 -8.42 4.73
N SER A 234 10.96 -8.33 6.03
CA SER A 234 11.04 -7.04 6.69
C SER A 234 11.94 -6.11 5.88
N GLN A 235 11.57 -4.83 5.76
CA GLN A 235 12.29 -3.94 4.85
C GLN A 235 12.37 -2.50 5.34
N ILE A 236 13.43 -1.82 4.91
CA ILE A 236 13.63 -0.39 5.06
C ILE A 236 13.68 0.20 3.66
N VAL A 237 12.81 1.16 3.38
CA VAL A 237 12.61 1.73 2.04
C VAL A 237 12.85 3.24 2.12
N SER A 238 13.60 3.77 1.15
CA SER A 238 13.87 5.21 1.03
C SER A 238 12.63 5.99 0.56
N PRO A 239 12.61 7.32 0.70
CA PRO A 239 11.53 8.15 0.13
C PRO A 239 11.34 7.99 -1.39
N GLU A 240 12.40 7.59 -2.11
CA GLU A 240 12.39 7.33 -3.55
C GLU A 240 11.86 5.93 -3.91
N GLY A 241 11.53 5.10 -2.89
CA GLY A 241 11.02 3.75 -3.07
C GLY A 241 12.10 2.67 -3.23
N GLU A 242 13.35 2.99 -2.95
CA GLU A 242 14.43 2.01 -2.98
C GLU A 242 14.45 1.16 -1.69
N ARG A 243 14.57 -0.14 -1.82
CA ARG A 243 14.81 -1.03 -0.68
C ARG A 243 16.26 -0.90 -0.22
N ILE A 244 16.48 -0.11 0.84
CA ILE A 244 17.82 0.09 1.42
C ILE A 244 18.29 -1.18 2.12
N ALA A 245 17.39 -1.87 2.79
CA ALA A 245 17.65 -3.16 3.44
C ALA A 245 16.41 -4.04 3.36
N THR A 246 16.61 -5.35 3.19
CA THR A 246 15.55 -6.36 3.19
C THR A 246 16.02 -7.59 3.92
N ALA A 247 15.21 -8.08 4.85
CA ALA A 247 15.43 -9.33 5.56
C ALA A 247 15.08 -10.54 4.65
N SER A 248 15.59 -11.71 5.01
CA SER A 248 15.22 -12.99 4.38
C SER A 248 13.72 -13.28 4.59
N ASN A 249 13.24 -14.31 3.92
CA ASN A 249 11.84 -14.71 4.03
C ASN A 249 11.57 -15.78 5.11
N ASP A 250 12.61 -16.40 5.68
CA ASP A 250 12.49 -17.68 6.40
C ASP A 250 13.04 -17.69 7.83
N LYS A 251 13.82 -16.69 8.26
CA LYS A 251 14.46 -16.68 9.57
C LYS A 251 14.32 -15.37 10.32
N PRO A 252 14.36 -15.38 11.65
CA PRO A 252 14.48 -14.17 12.46
C PRO A 252 15.81 -13.49 12.20
N GLU A 253 15.76 -12.16 12.00
CA GLU A 253 16.95 -11.33 11.84
C GLU A 253 16.62 -9.85 12.03
N ILE A 254 17.64 -9.03 12.25
CA ILE A 254 17.51 -7.59 12.36
C ILE A 254 18.28 -6.93 11.24
N ILE A 255 17.58 -6.12 10.47
CA ILE A 255 18.18 -5.25 9.47
C ILE A 255 18.20 -3.82 9.97
N SER A 256 19.21 -3.04 9.57
CA SER A 256 19.32 -1.63 9.93
C SER A 256 19.86 -0.80 8.77
N ALA A 257 19.46 0.46 8.73
CA ALA A 257 19.95 1.44 7.77
C ALA A 257 19.83 2.86 8.34
N GLU A 258 20.65 3.76 7.84
CA GLU A 258 20.50 5.19 8.05
C GLU A 258 19.46 5.72 7.04
N VAL A 259 18.48 6.49 7.53
CA VAL A 259 17.44 7.12 6.70
C VAL A 259 17.37 8.62 7.01
N SER A 260 17.01 9.40 6.01
CA SER A 260 16.77 10.83 6.17
C SER A 260 15.36 11.09 6.68
N LEU A 261 15.24 11.95 7.71
CA LEU A 261 13.96 12.50 8.16
C LEU A 261 13.68 13.77 7.35
N GLY A 262 13.12 13.59 6.17
CA GLY A 262 12.74 14.68 5.28
C GLY A 262 11.40 15.33 5.63
N ASP A 263 11.04 16.34 4.88
CA ASP A 263 9.68 16.86 4.88
C ASP A 263 8.84 15.96 3.94
N PRO A 264 7.67 15.49 4.36
CA PRO A 264 6.82 14.65 3.52
C PRO A 264 6.33 15.40 2.28
N ASN A 265 5.98 14.66 1.23
CA ASN A 265 5.39 15.23 0.03
C ASN A 265 4.13 16.05 0.36
N ALA A 266 3.97 17.17 -0.31
CA ALA A 266 2.73 17.92 -0.29
C ALA A 266 1.64 17.09 -1.01
N ILE A 267 0.74 16.49 -0.23
CA ILE A 267 -0.36 15.69 -0.78
C ILE A 267 -1.51 16.63 -1.11
N ASP A 268 -1.60 17.03 -2.37
CA ASP A 268 -2.73 17.82 -2.87
C ASP A 268 -3.78 16.91 -3.49
N ILE A 269 -4.95 16.91 -2.86
CA ILE A 269 -6.13 16.24 -3.39
C ILE A 269 -7.05 17.32 -3.96
N PRO A 270 -7.31 17.34 -5.27
CA PRO A 270 -8.18 18.34 -5.88
C PRO A 270 -9.56 18.40 -5.20
N ARG A 271 -10.16 19.61 -5.15
CA ARG A 271 -11.44 19.80 -4.45
C ARG A 271 -12.57 18.87 -4.94
N TRP A 272 -12.62 18.59 -6.23
CA TRP A 272 -13.59 17.68 -6.83
C TRP A 272 -13.36 16.23 -6.38
N ALA A 273 -12.08 15.85 -6.23
CA ALA A 273 -11.68 14.53 -5.76
C ALA A 273 -12.02 14.32 -4.27
N LYS A 274 -11.86 15.36 -3.45
CA LYS A 274 -12.19 15.30 -2.02
C LYS A 274 -13.62 14.84 -1.78
N ARG A 275 -14.57 15.35 -2.57
CA ARG A 275 -15.99 14.97 -2.46
C ARG A 275 -16.22 13.48 -2.68
N ARG A 276 -15.51 12.88 -3.62
CA ARG A 276 -15.70 11.46 -3.96
C ARG A 276 -14.95 10.53 -3.01
N ILE A 277 -13.70 10.88 -2.68
CA ILE A 277 -12.83 10.04 -1.83
C ILE A 277 -13.33 10.00 -0.38
N PHE A 278 -13.75 11.14 0.16
CA PHE A 278 -14.10 11.28 1.57
C PHE A 278 -15.61 11.24 1.82
N SER A 279 -16.42 10.98 0.82
CA SER A 279 -17.87 10.86 0.99
C SER A 279 -18.28 9.44 1.39
N ALA A 280 -19.44 9.36 2.03
CA ALA A 280 -20.14 8.10 2.30
C ALA A 280 -20.85 7.52 1.05
N TYR A 281 -20.70 8.14 -0.13
CA TYR A 281 -21.24 7.56 -1.36
C TYR A 281 -20.68 6.18 -1.58
N PRO A 282 -21.53 5.17 -1.80
CA PRO A 282 -21.05 3.84 -2.06
C PRO A 282 -20.20 3.82 -3.34
N PRO A 283 -19.13 3.03 -3.36
CA PRO A 283 -18.42 2.76 -4.60
C PRO A 283 -19.32 2.12 -5.62
N VAL A 284 -19.12 2.43 -6.89
CA VAL A 284 -19.77 1.71 -7.99
C VAL A 284 -19.00 0.43 -8.20
N VAL A 285 -19.62 -0.71 -7.95
CA VAL A 285 -19.09 -2.02 -8.33
C VAL A 285 -19.82 -2.46 -9.58
N PRO A 286 -19.14 -2.65 -10.71
CA PRO A 286 -19.80 -3.13 -11.93
C PRO A 286 -20.47 -4.47 -11.68
N GLU A 287 -21.65 -4.67 -12.26
CA GLU A 287 -22.30 -5.99 -12.23
C GLU A 287 -21.42 -7.00 -12.97
N ARG A 288 -21.06 -8.09 -12.28
CA ARG A 288 -20.12 -9.10 -12.80
C ARG A 288 -20.59 -9.69 -14.13
N GLU A 289 -21.91 -9.86 -14.27
CA GLU A 289 -22.54 -10.41 -15.47
C GLU A 289 -22.48 -9.45 -16.67
N SER A 290 -22.30 -8.14 -16.42
CA SER A 290 -22.12 -7.14 -17.48
C SER A 290 -20.67 -7.04 -17.97
N LEU A 291 -19.74 -7.69 -17.28
CA LEU A 291 -18.33 -7.72 -17.63
C LEU A 291 -18.00 -9.02 -18.37
N GLY A 292 -17.04 -8.95 -19.28
CA GLY A 292 -16.60 -10.08 -20.08
C GLY A 292 -15.09 -10.10 -20.28
N ASP A 293 -14.69 -10.96 -21.18
CA ASP A 293 -13.31 -11.01 -21.63
C ASP A 293 -13.06 -9.84 -22.58
N LEU A 294 -11.97 -9.12 -22.36
CA LEU A 294 -11.52 -8.02 -23.21
C LEU A 294 -10.18 -8.39 -23.83
N LYS A 295 -10.09 -8.37 -25.16
CA LYS A 295 -8.81 -8.53 -25.84
C LYS A 295 -8.17 -7.18 -26.04
N ILE A 296 -7.09 -6.94 -25.29
CA ILE A 296 -6.39 -5.67 -25.25
C ILE A 296 -5.03 -5.77 -25.94
N ALA A 297 -4.64 -4.70 -26.63
CA ALA A 297 -3.27 -4.44 -27.03
C ALA A 297 -2.73 -3.22 -26.27
N VAL A 298 -1.53 -3.32 -25.70
CA VAL A 298 -0.80 -2.20 -25.13
C VAL A 298 0.46 -2.00 -25.96
N ALA A 299 0.52 -0.89 -26.64
CA ALA A 299 1.48 -0.67 -27.70
C ALA A 299 2.36 0.55 -27.43
N PRO A 300 3.69 0.42 -27.39
CA PRO A 300 4.58 1.57 -27.47
C PRO A 300 4.27 2.42 -28.71
N ALA A 301 4.36 3.75 -28.60
CA ALA A 301 3.99 4.65 -29.70
C ALA A 301 4.75 4.33 -31.00
N GLU A 302 6.03 3.98 -30.91
CA GLU A 302 6.84 3.62 -32.09
C GLU A 302 6.42 2.32 -32.79
N CYS A 303 5.66 1.43 -32.10
CA CYS A 303 5.14 0.18 -32.68
C CYS A 303 3.81 0.40 -33.45
N VAL A 304 3.09 1.46 -33.16
CA VAL A 304 1.76 1.74 -33.78
C VAL A 304 1.90 2.46 -35.12
N PHE A 305 2.97 3.27 -35.25
CA PHE A 305 3.21 4.06 -36.46
C PHE A 305 4.09 3.27 -37.44
N PRO A 306 3.61 2.93 -38.63
CA PRO A 306 4.44 2.26 -39.64
C PRO A 306 5.56 3.22 -40.06
N LYS A 307 6.80 2.74 -40.02
CA LYS A 307 7.91 3.39 -40.71
C LYS A 307 7.64 3.27 -42.23
N PRO A 308 7.87 4.33 -43.03
CA PRO A 308 7.45 4.36 -44.43
C PRO A 308 8.04 3.30 -45.36
N GLU A 309 8.91 2.43 -44.91
CA GLU A 309 9.77 1.58 -45.74
C GLU A 309 9.51 0.07 -45.64
N GLN A 310 8.42 -0.40 -44.98
CA GLN A 310 8.17 -1.83 -44.86
C GLN A 310 6.85 -2.27 -45.51
N ASP A 311 6.95 -3.23 -46.43
CA ASP A 311 5.85 -3.90 -47.13
C ASP A 311 5.03 -4.86 -46.23
N GLU A 312 5.01 -4.61 -44.91
CA GLU A 312 4.30 -5.39 -43.91
C GLU A 312 2.89 -4.82 -43.66
N THR A 313 1.95 -5.72 -43.38
CA THR A 313 0.61 -5.33 -42.93
C THR A 313 0.72 -4.35 -41.75
N PRO A 314 0.10 -3.16 -41.81
CA PRO A 314 0.19 -2.20 -40.71
C PRO A 314 -0.20 -2.84 -39.38
N PRO A 315 0.55 -2.59 -38.28
CA PRO A 315 0.32 -3.26 -36.99
C PRO A 315 -1.13 -3.22 -36.50
N LEU A 316 -1.84 -2.12 -36.70
CA LEU A 316 -3.26 -2.00 -36.31
C LEU A 316 -4.18 -2.90 -37.12
N GLN A 317 -3.93 -3.14 -38.41
CA GLN A 317 -4.71 -4.07 -39.21
C GLN A 317 -4.48 -5.52 -38.71
N GLN A 318 -3.27 -5.84 -38.31
CA GLN A 318 -2.98 -7.15 -37.73
C GLN A 318 -3.69 -7.33 -36.41
N LEU A 319 -3.65 -6.32 -35.51
CA LEU A 319 -4.38 -6.35 -34.24
C LEU A 319 -5.88 -6.52 -34.42
N ALA A 320 -6.48 -5.83 -35.41
CA ALA A 320 -7.87 -6.00 -35.75
C ALA A 320 -8.18 -7.42 -36.29
N ALA A 321 -7.32 -7.95 -37.14
CA ALA A 321 -7.45 -9.33 -37.66
C ALA A 321 -7.33 -10.37 -36.54
N ASP A 322 -6.53 -10.08 -35.53
CA ASP A 322 -6.37 -10.90 -34.32
C ASP A 322 -7.52 -10.72 -33.34
N GLY A 323 -8.49 -9.84 -33.65
CA GLY A 323 -9.70 -9.62 -32.86
C GLY A 323 -9.43 -8.81 -31.57
N VAL A 324 -8.50 -7.86 -31.60
CA VAL A 324 -8.27 -6.90 -30.50
C VAL A 324 -9.43 -5.93 -30.41
N ASP A 325 -9.98 -5.74 -29.20
CA ASP A 325 -11.10 -4.83 -28.92
C ASP A 325 -10.61 -3.40 -28.62
N VAL A 326 -9.51 -3.29 -27.85
CA VAL A 326 -8.99 -2.02 -27.36
C VAL A 326 -7.47 -1.92 -27.54
N VAL A 327 -7.02 -0.78 -28.03
CA VAL A 327 -5.60 -0.44 -28.16
C VAL A 327 -5.28 0.73 -27.25
N GLY A 328 -4.38 0.49 -26.27
CA GLY A 328 -3.79 1.54 -25.41
C GLY A 328 -2.42 1.94 -25.94
N THR A 329 -2.17 3.23 -26.16
CA THR A 329 -0.87 3.75 -26.62
C THR A 329 -0.63 5.19 -26.15
N ALA A 330 0.63 5.57 -26.00
CA ALA A 330 1.02 6.95 -25.77
C ALA A 330 1.17 7.66 -27.14
N LEU A 331 0.59 8.83 -27.28
CA LEU A 331 0.66 9.60 -28.53
C LEU A 331 1.33 10.96 -28.32
N PRO A 332 2.12 11.43 -29.31
CA PRO A 332 2.88 12.65 -29.16
C PRO A 332 2.03 13.93 -29.21
N ASP A 333 0.86 13.87 -29.88
CA ASP A 333 0.03 15.04 -30.08
C ASP A 333 -1.44 14.67 -30.38
N PRO A 334 -2.39 15.61 -30.10
CA PRO A 334 -3.82 15.39 -30.32
C PRO A 334 -4.23 15.11 -31.78
N GLU A 335 -3.55 15.74 -32.76
CA GLU A 335 -3.91 15.56 -34.19
C GLU A 335 -3.62 14.11 -34.63
N THR A 336 -2.50 13.57 -34.20
CA THR A 336 -2.14 12.17 -34.42
C THR A 336 -3.13 11.24 -33.73
N ALA A 337 -3.57 11.58 -32.52
CA ALA A 337 -4.56 10.82 -31.76
C ALA A 337 -5.91 10.76 -32.49
N ASP A 338 -6.44 11.90 -32.98
CA ASP A 338 -7.70 11.96 -33.70
C ASP A 338 -7.67 11.11 -34.97
N ARG A 339 -6.57 11.18 -35.72
CA ARG A 339 -6.39 10.37 -36.93
C ARG A 339 -6.36 8.86 -36.63
N LEU A 340 -5.66 8.50 -35.57
CA LEU A 340 -5.55 7.11 -35.15
C LEU A 340 -6.86 6.56 -34.61
N ASP A 341 -7.62 7.36 -33.85
CA ASP A 341 -8.95 7.00 -33.36
C ASP A 341 -9.93 6.70 -34.52
N ILE A 342 -9.96 7.56 -35.52
CA ILE A 342 -10.76 7.32 -36.72
C ILE A 342 -10.36 6.01 -37.39
N TYR A 343 -9.08 5.71 -37.46
CA TYR A 343 -8.59 4.49 -38.09
C TYR A 343 -8.90 3.24 -37.26
N CYS A 344 -8.71 3.29 -35.96
CA CYS A 344 -9.07 2.19 -35.04
C CYS A 344 -10.57 1.88 -35.11
N ARG A 345 -11.43 2.91 -35.08
CA ARG A 345 -12.89 2.73 -35.22
C ARG A 345 -13.28 2.12 -36.56
N ALA A 346 -12.61 2.49 -37.62
CA ALA A 346 -12.84 1.87 -38.94
C ALA A 346 -12.47 0.39 -38.98
N LEU A 347 -11.57 -0.04 -38.11
CA LEU A 347 -11.16 -1.43 -37.92
C LEU A 347 -11.95 -2.15 -36.84
N GLY A 348 -12.95 -1.50 -36.22
CA GLY A 348 -13.75 -2.07 -35.14
C GLY A 348 -13.09 -2.09 -33.76
N MET A 349 -12.01 -1.36 -33.57
CA MET A 349 -11.28 -1.24 -32.31
C MET A 349 -11.53 0.11 -31.63
N THR A 350 -11.40 0.16 -30.31
CA THR A 350 -11.38 1.41 -29.52
C THR A 350 -9.95 1.83 -29.23
N LEU A 351 -9.60 3.08 -29.51
CA LEU A 351 -8.32 3.65 -29.12
C LEU A 351 -8.41 4.34 -27.75
N VAL A 352 -7.44 4.07 -26.87
CA VAL A 352 -7.21 4.82 -25.63
C VAL A 352 -5.80 5.40 -25.69
N ALA A 353 -5.71 6.68 -25.96
CA ALA A 353 -4.44 7.32 -26.34
C ALA A 353 -4.20 8.71 -25.75
N PHE A 354 -5.00 9.18 -24.82
CA PHE A 354 -4.97 10.58 -24.39
C PHE A 354 -4.50 10.78 -22.95
N PRO A 355 -3.76 11.87 -22.71
CA PRO A 355 -3.36 12.30 -21.38
C PRO A 355 -4.50 13.10 -20.71
N PHE A 356 -5.68 12.51 -20.51
CA PHE A 356 -6.76 13.15 -19.76
C PHE A 356 -7.17 12.29 -18.58
N VAL A 357 -7.39 12.95 -17.43
CA VAL A 357 -8.08 12.34 -16.29
C VAL A 357 -9.55 12.26 -16.66
N GLU A 358 -9.92 11.30 -17.49
CA GLU A 358 -11.30 11.10 -17.93
C GLU A 358 -11.74 9.66 -17.73
N ARG A 359 -13.02 9.54 -17.32
CA ARG A 359 -13.74 8.29 -17.35
C ARG A 359 -14.29 8.07 -18.75
N LEU A 360 -13.88 6.99 -19.37
CA LEU A 360 -14.40 6.54 -20.65
C LEU A 360 -15.34 5.35 -20.44
N MET A 361 -16.37 5.23 -21.28
CA MET A 361 -17.18 4.04 -21.36
C MET A 361 -16.70 3.24 -22.55
N LEU A 362 -16.23 2.02 -22.31
CA LEU A 362 -15.90 1.04 -23.34
C LEU A 362 -17.11 0.13 -23.54
N GLU A 363 -17.97 0.46 -24.48
CA GLU A 363 -19.07 -0.42 -24.82
C GLU A 363 -18.58 -1.67 -25.59
N PRO A 364 -18.95 -2.90 -25.18
CA PRO A 364 -19.84 -3.27 -24.07
C PRO A 364 -19.10 -3.53 -22.73
N PHE A 365 -17.82 -3.21 -22.61
CA PHE A 365 -16.90 -3.66 -21.54
C PHE A 365 -16.94 -2.83 -20.26
N GLY A 366 -17.81 -1.81 -20.15
CA GLY A 366 -17.97 -1.00 -18.96
C GLY A 366 -17.03 0.20 -18.88
N ALA A 367 -16.85 0.73 -17.66
CA ALA A 367 -16.04 1.93 -17.44
C ALA A 367 -14.53 1.64 -17.50
N CYS A 368 -13.80 2.49 -18.20
CA CYS A 368 -12.34 2.58 -18.09
C CYS A 368 -11.92 4.00 -17.71
N GLY A 369 -10.65 4.16 -17.40
CA GLY A 369 -10.04 5.47 -17.13
C GLY A 369 -8.75 5.65 -17.91
N CYS A 370 -8.30 6.89 -18.03
CA CYS A 370 -6.98 7.22 -18.54
C CYS A 370 -6.35 8.31 -17.67
N VAL A 371 -5.07 8.17 -17.33
CA VAL A 371 -4.29 9.12 -16.53
C VAL A 371 -2.89 9.31 -17.12
N GLU A 372 -2.30 10.47 -16.89
CA GLU A 372 -0.86 10.66 -17.15
C GLU A 372 -0.02 9.98 -16.07
N ALA A 373 1.17 9.52 -16.46
CA ALA A 373 2.10 8.81 -15.58
C ALA A 373 2.49 9.62 -14.33
N GLU A 374 2.61 10.94 -14.45
CA GLU A 374 2.91 11.82 -13.31
C GLU A 374 1.82 11.79 -12.23
N HIS A 375 0.57 11.55 -12.61
CA HIS A 375 -0.55 11.45 -11.68
C HIS A 375 -0.53 10.17 -10.83
N LEU A 376 0.32 9.19 -11.14
CA LEU A 376 0.48 7.98 -10.31
C LEU A 376 1.14 8.30 -8.97
N THR A 377 1.84 9.41 -8.83
CA THR A 377 2.41 9.87 -7.54
C THR A 377 1.34 10.24 -6.51
N SER A 378 0.10 10.48 -6.96
CA SER A 378 -1.08 10.64 -6.10
C SER A 378 -2.03 9.46 -6.28
N PHE A 379 -2.58 8.95 -5.17
CA PHE A 379 -3.59 7.89 -5.24
C PHE A 379 -4.92 8.38 -5.81
N ALA A 380 -5.21 9.68 -5.70
CA ALA A 380 -6.54 10.25 -5.89
C ALA A 380 -7.13 10.01 -7.30
N PRO A 381 -6.44 10.25 -8.42
CA PRO A 381 -7.00 10.08 -9.74
C PRO A 381 -7.49 8.66 -10.00
N VAL A 382 -6.63 7.67 -9.78
CA VAL A 382 -6.97 6.24 -9.99
C VAL A 382 -8.03 5.77 -8.99
N ARG A 383 -7.94 6.20 -7.72
CA ARG A 383 -8.93 5.90 -6.68
C ARG A 383 -10.33 6.36 -7.08
N ILE A 384 -10.48 7.55 -7.63
CA ILE A 384 -11.79 8.06 -8.05
C ILE A 384 -12.35 7.24 -9.20
N MET A 385 -11.55 6.96 -10.21
CA MET A 385 -11.98 6.14 -11.33
C MET A 385 -12.47 4.76 -10.86
N ALA A 386 -11.72 4.14 -9.94
CA ALA A 386 -12.10 2.86 -9.35
C ALA A 386 -13.39 2.96 -8.51
N LEU A 387 -13.56 4.04 -7.72
CA LEU A 387 -14.80 4.31 -6.97
C LEU A 387 -15.99 4.55 -7.88
N ASP A 388 -15.78 5.03 -9.09
CA ASP A 388 -16.79 5.26 -10.12
C ASP A 388 -16.98 4.06 -11.07
N GLY A 389 -16.38 2.92 -10.74
CA GLY A 389 -16.62 1.64 -11.39
C GLY A 389 -15.69 1.30 -12.55
N ALA A 390 -14.55 1.98 -12.69
CA ALA A 390 -13.57 1.60 -13.70
C ALA A 390 -13.00 0.20 -13.40
N SER A 391 -12.99 -0.65 -14.45
CA SER A 391 -12.39 -1.98 -14.39
C SER A 391 -10.93 -2.00 -14.84
N ILE A 392 -10.54 -1.05 -15.67
CA ILE A 392 -9.19 -0.85 -16.17
C ILE A 392 -8.86 0.64 -16.24
N VAL A 393 -7.62 0.99 -15.94
CA VAL A 393 -7.09 2.35 -16.14
C VAL A 393 -5.84 2.29 -16.99
N PHE A 394 -5.82 3.10 -18.03
CA PHE A 394 -4.67 3.28 -18.91
C PHE A 394 -3.78 4.40 -18.38
N VAL A 395 -2.48 4.22 -18.47
CA VAL A 395 -1.48 5.19 -18.04
C VAL A 395 -0.59 5.51 -19.23
N VAL A 396 -0.53 6.77 -19.59
CA VAL A 396 0.28 7.28 -20.71
C VAL A 396 1.30 8.29 -20.21
N GLY A 397 2.45 8.34 -20.84
CA GLY A 397 3.52 9.28 -20.48
C GLY A 397 4.87 8.82 -20.98
N ASP A 398 5.90 9.63 -20.69
CA ASP A 398 7.25 9.34 -21.14
C ASP A 398 7.93 8.25 -20.32
N GLU A 399 7.66 8.22 -19.03
CA GLU A 399 8.20 7.24 -18.07
C GLU A 399 7.13 6.86 -17.05
N VAL A 400 7.06 5.57 -16.72
CA VAL A 400 6.08 5.02 -15.76
C VAL A 400 6.79 4.30 -14.64
N ASN A 401 6.53 4.72 -13.41
CA ASN A 401 7.02 4.04 -12.22
C ASN A 401 6.22 2.75 -11.99
N LEU A 402 6.89 1.61 -12.18
CA LEU A 402 6.27 0.28 -12.09
C LEU A 402 5.72 -0.03 -10.70
N GLN A 403 6.38 0.43 -9.63
CA GLN A 403 5.92 0.18 -8.27
C GLN A 403 4.63 0.93 -7.97
N LEU A 404 4.52 2.17 -8.43
CA LEU A 404 3.28 2.94 -8.35
C LEU A 404 2.17 2.30 -9.19
N LEU A 405 2.45 1.92 -10.44
CA LEU A 405 1.47 1.27 -11.32
C LEU A 405 0.87 0.02 -10.66
N ARG A 406 1.71 -0.87 -10.16
CA ARG A 406 1.30 -2.09 -9.44
C ARG A 406 0.53 -1.78 -8.16
N THR A 407 0.96 -0.75 -7.43
CA THR A 407 0.28 -0.31 -6.20
C THR A 407 -1.13 0.19 -6.51
N ARG A 408 -1.30 1.02 -7.54
CA ARG A 408 -2.62 1.52 -7.96
C ARG A 408 -3.54 0.40 -8.41
N ALA A 409 -3.03 -0.62 -9.10
CA ALA A 409 -3.80 -1.81 -9.46
C ALA A 409 -4.31 -2.54 -8.21
N ALA A 410 -3.41 -2.89 -7.29
CA ALA A 410 -3.71 -3.74 -6.13
C ALA A 410 -4.59 -3.05 -5.07
N GLU A 411 -4.39 -1.74 -4.81
CA GLU A 411 -5.18 -1.00 -3.82
C GLU A 411 -6.61 -0.69 -4.27
N ASN A 412 -6.87 -0.78 -5.58
CA ASN A 412 -8.17 -0.53 -6.19
C ASN A 412 -8.83 -1.80 -6.76
N CYS A 413 -8.09 -2.93 -6.83
CA CYS A 413 -8.51 -4.16 -7.49
C CYS A 413 -9.03 -3.91 -8.91
N ILE A 414 -8.18 -3.30 -9.76
CA ILE A 414 -8.47 -3.01 -11.17
C ILE A 414 -7.27 -3.36 -12.03
N PHE A 415 -7.50 -3.58 -13.32
CA PHE A 415 -6.40 -3.67 -14.28
C PHE A 415 -5.74 -2.31 -14.49
N MET A 416 -4.43 -2.32 -14.71
CA MET A 416 -3.67 -1.15 -15.12
C MET A 416 -2.87 -1.48 -16.37
N ALA A 417 -2.99 -0.67 -17.41
CA ALA A 417 -2.22 -0.80 -18.64
C ALA A 417 -1.41 0.47 -18.85
N SER A 418 -0.15 0.34 -19.17
CA SER A 418 0.71 1.49 -19.42
C SER A 418 1.43 1.36 -20.74
N ALA A 419 1.47 2.45 -21.51
CA ALA A 419 2.28 2.60 -22.69
C ALA A 419 3.09 3.89 -22.63
N THR A 420 4.36 3.81 -23.05
CA THR A 420 5.25 4.95 -23.28
C THR A 420 5.65 4.98 -24.76
N ALA A 421 6.63 5.81 -25.13
CA ALA A 421 7.18 5.79 -26.48
C ALA A 421 7.74 4.42 -26.86
N THR A 422 8.41 3.72 -25.94
CA THR A 422 9.22 2.52 -26.19
C THR A 422 8.87 1.31 -25.34
N SER A 423 7.96 1.43 -24.38
CA SER A 423 7.62 0.35 -23.46
C SER A 423 6.12 0.19 -23.26
N ALA A 424 5.70 -1.00 -22.88
CA ALA A 424 4.33 -1.33 -22.51
C ALA A 424 4.33 -2.28 -21.31
N VAL A 425 3.33 -2.14 -20.44
CA VAL A 425 3.11 -3.00 -19.27
C VAL A 425 1.61 -3.22 -19.07
N LEU A 426 1.23 -4.44 -18.73
CA LEU A 426 -0.12 -4.79 -18.32
C LEU A 426 -0.07 -5.45 -16.93
N VAL A 427 -0.88 -4.94 -16.00
CA VAL A 427 -0.93 -5.36 -14.60
C VAL A 427 -2.36 -5.77 -14.25
N ASP A 428 -2.51 -6.90 -13.55
CA ASP A 428 -3.79 -7.42 -13.09
C ASP A 428 -4.28 -6.75 -11.78
N PRO A 429 -5.52 -7.00 -11.33
CA PRO A 429 -6.08 -6.44 -10.10
C PRO A 429 -5.34 -6.80 -8.80
N SER A 430 -4.45 -7.77 -8.80
CA SER A 430 -3.59 -8.10 -7.67
C SER A 430 -2.29 -7.29 -7.62
N GLY A 431 -1.97 -6.57 -8.71
CA GLY A 431 -0.69 -5.90 -8.94
C GLY A 431 0.36 -6.82 -9.57
N THR A 432 -0.03 -8.01 -10.05
CA THR A 432 0.86 -8.92 -10.78
C THR A 432 1.02 -8.43 -12.22
N ILE A 433 2.25 -8.45 -12.73
CA ILE A 433 2.54 -8.13 -14.12
C ILE A 433 2.04 -9.30 -14.99
N VAL A 434 1.07 -9.02 -15.86
CA VAL A 434 0.57 -10.00 -16.83
C VAL A 434 1.55 -10.16 -17.98
N ASP A 435 2.02 -9.04 -18.52
CA ASP A 435 3.05 -8.96 -19.54
C ASP A 435 3.72 -7.59 -19.54
N GLN A 436 4.97 -7.53 -19.99
CA GLN A 436 5.72 -6.29 -20.13
C GLN A 436 6.76 -6.39 -21.24
N THR A 437 7.16 -5.26 -21.79
CA THR A 437 8.31 -5.19 -22.69
C THR A 437 9.61 -5.31 -21.89
N GLU A 438 10.59 -6.01 -22.44
CA GLU A 438 11.94 -6.05 -21.88
C GLU A 438 12.67 -4.72 -22.13
N PRO A 439 13.60 -4.32 -21.26
CA PRO A 439 14.40 -3.12 -21.47
C PRO A 439 15.10 -3.10 -22.83
N GLY A 440 14.85 -2.07 -23.64
CA GLY A 440 15.43 -1.90 -24.97
C GLY A 440 14.75 -2.71 -26.07
N GLN A 441 13.62 -3.34 -25.78
CA GLN A 441 12.78 -4.05 -26.77
C GLN A 441 11.41 -3.41 -26.82
N SER A 442 11.07 -2.79 -27.93
CA SER A 442 9.72 -2.31 -28.17
C SER A 442 8.90 -3.39 -28.86
N ARG A 443 7.81 -3.82 -28.21
CA ARG A 443 6.84 -4.73 -28.78
C ARG A 443 5.43 -4.40 -28.33
N ILE A 444 4.45 -4.75 -29.10
CA ILE A 444 3.06 -4.69 -28.69
C ILE A 444 2.77 -5.86 -27.76
N ILE A 445 2.17 -5.58 -26.61
CA ILE A 445 1.63 -6.57 -25.68
C ILE A 445 0.19 -6.83 -26.06
N THR A 446 -0.18 -8.10 -26.24
CA THR A 446 -1.59 -8.50 -26.46
C THR A 446 -1.98 -9.53 -25.41
N ALA A 447 -3.14 -9.33 -24.79
CA ALA A 447 -3.69 -10.26 -23.82
C ALA A 447 -5.21 -10.28 -23.87
N THR A 448 -5.81 -11.41 -23.52
CA THR A 448 -7.22 -11.47 -23.15
C THR A 448 -7.32 -11.43 -21.65
N ILE A 449 -8.00 -10.41 -21.12
CA ILE A 449 -8.18 -10.20 -19.69
C ILE A 449 -9.65 -10.41 -19.30
N ASP A 450 -9.87 -11.04 -18.16
CA ASP A 450 -11.21 -11.21 -17.60
C ASP A 450 -11.55 -10.01 -16.70
N LEU A 451 -12.33 -9.06 -17.21
CA LEU A 451 -12.72 -7.86 -16.46
C LEU A 451 -13.55 -8.17 -15.20
N ARG A 452 -14.13 -9.37 -15.10
CA ARG A 452 -14.85 -9.81 -13.89
C ARG A 452 -13.93 -9.91 -12.67
N MET A 453 -12.62 -10.03 -12.85
CA MET A 453 -11.64 -9.97 -11.77
C MET A 453 -11.68 -8.61 -11.06
N SER A 454 -11.94 -7.52 -11.79
CA SER A 454 -12.02 -6.18 -11.19
C SER A 454 -13.31 -5.95 -10.39
N ALA A 455 -14.36 -6.74 -10.61
CA ALA A 455 -15.57 -6.71 -9.80
C ALA A 455 -15.38 -7.37 -8.44
N ASN A 456 -14.35 -8.23 -8.28
CA ASN A 456 -14.03 -8.81 -6.99
C ASN A 456 -13.22 -7.82 -6.14
N LYS A 457 -13.83 -7.32 -5.07
CA LYS A 457 -13.21 -6.41 -4.10
C LYS A 457 -12.89 -7.11 -2.76
N GLU A 458 -13.18 -8.39 -2.65
CA GLU A 458 -12.77 -9.23 -1.52
C GLU A 458 -11.35 -9.77 -1.79
N VAL A 459 -10.36 -9.10 -1.22
CA VAL A 459 -8.94 -9.42 -1.40
C VAL A 459 -8.47 -10.57 -0.49
N PHE A 460 -9.26 -10.90 0.52
CA PHE A 460 -9.06 -11.99 1.46
C PHE A 460 -10.42 -12.31 2.11
N PRO A 461 -10.69 -13.54 2.60
CA PRO A 461 -11.91 -13.82 3.34
C PRO A 461 -12.19 -12.78 4.45
N GLN A 462 -13.41 -12.26 4.51
CA GLN A 462 -13.83 -11.18 5.42
C GLN A 462 -13.12 -9.82 5.19
N THR A 463 -12.42 -9.62 4.07
CA THR A 463 -11.74 -8.35 3.78
C THR A 463 -12.14 -7.83 2.40
N HIS A 464 -13.18 -7.02 2.38
CA HIS A 464 -13.66 -6.34 1.17
C HIS A 464 -13.17 -4.89 1.19
N ILE A 465 -12.36 -4.47 0.19
CA ILE A 465 -11.66 -3.18 0.23
C ILE A 465 -12.58 -1.97 0.29
N TRP A 466 -13.79 -2.06 -0.27
CA TRP A 466 -14.76 -0.97 -0.23
C TRP A 466 -15.52 -0.90 1.09
N ASP A 467 -15.86 -2.04 1.70
CA ASP A 467 -16.60 -2.10 2.96
C ASP A 467 -15.73 -1.71 4.15
N GLN A 468 -14.41 -1.95 4.06
CA GLN A 468 -13.44 -1.56 5.07
C GLN A 468 -13.09 -0.06 5.02
N ARG A 469 -13.53 0.68 3.99
CA ARG A 469 -13.24 2.12 3.90
C ARG A 469 -13.92 2.88 5.03
N LYS A 470 -13.21 3.88 5.54
CA LYS A 470 -13.66 4.80 6.59
C LYS A 470 -13.55 6.24 6.13
N PRO A 471 -14.41 6.70 5.20
CA PRO A 471 -14.27 8.01 4.57
C PRO A 471 -14.19 9.18 5.55
N GLN A 472 -14.94 9.13 6.69
CA GLN A 472 -14.89 10.17 7.70
C GLN A 472 -13.53 10.20 8.42
N LEU A 473 -12.99 9.03 8.78
CA LEU A 473 -11.68 8.92 9.41
C LEU A 473 -10.58 9.47 8.49
N TYR A 474 -10.69 9.20 7.19
CA TYR A 474 -9.76 9.73 6.19
C TYR A 474 -9.92 11.26 6.04
N ALA A 475 -11.15 11.78 5.99
CA ALA A 475 -11.42 13.22 5.95
C ALA A 475 -10.78 13.95 7.13
N ASP A 476 -10.92 13.39 8.34
CA ASP A 476 -10.35 13.96 9.56
C ASP A 476 -8.82 14.00 9.49
N ALA A 477 -8.18 12.97 8.90
CA ALA A 477 -6.72 12.93 8.70
C ALA A 477 -6.22 14.03 7.76
N PHE A 478 -7.04 14.46 6.80
CA PHE A 478 -6.74 15.57 5.89
C PHE A 478 -7.29 16.92 6.36
N GLY A 479 -7.79 17.02 7.61
CA GLY A 479 -8.35 18.27 8.16
C GLY A 479 -9.62 18.76 7.44
N ILE A 480 -10.36 17.86 6.80
CA ILE A 480 -11.56 18.18 6.03
C ILE A 480 -12.75 18.13 6.97
N ASN A 481 -13.27 19.31 7.35
CA ASN A 481 -14.39 19.44 8.27
C ASN A 481 -15.78 19.35 7.59
N GLU A 482 -15.83 19.32 6.27
CA GLU A 482 -17.08 19.21 5.52
C GLU A 482 -17.55 17.74 5.56
N ARG A 483 -18.73 17.50 6.13
CA ARG A 483 -19.40 16.21 6.00
C ARG A 483 -20.02 16.12 4.61
N PHE A 484 -19.41 15.35 3.74
CA PHE A 484 -20.01 15.02 2.44
C PHE A 484 -21.09 13.95 2.65
N VAL A 485 -22.31 14.42 2.96
CA VAL A 485 -23.49 13.56 3.10
C VAL A 485 -23.95 13.16 1.72
N ALA A 486 -24.34 11.88 1.55
CA ALA A 486 -25.00 11.43 0.33
C ALA A 486 -26.29 12.27 0.14
N PRO A 487 -26.61 12.75 -1.07
CA PRO A 487 -27.95 13.29 -1.32
C PRO A 487 -28.96 12.17 -1.07
N HIS A 488 -30.05 12.52 -0.41
CA HIS A 488 -31.20 11.65 -0.14
C HIS A 488 -31.87 11.19 -1.41
#